data_7fdac4a34fc96217c6e5835387229b22
#
_entry.id   7fdac4a34fc96217c6e5835387229b22
#
_cell.length_a   1.000
_cell.length_b   1.000
_cell.length_c   1.000
_cell.angle_alpha   90.00
_cell.angle_beta   90.00
_cell.angle_gamma   90.00
#
_symmetry.space_group_name_H-M   'P 1'
#
loop_
_entity.id
_entity.type
_entity.pdbx_description
1 polymer ?
#
loop_
_entity_poly.entity_id
_entity_poly.type
_entity_poly.pdbx_seq_one_letter_code
_entity_poly.pdbx_strand_id
1 'polypeptide(L)'
;QLQRGLSAVNLATPSIGGTMNIITDPAANERGGKFKQEGGAGNFLKTTFNYNTGLMMGDKLALSGTLVRKTGDGIIDATWTDAWAYYLGSSFQLNENHRFELYAIGAPQRHGQNLYKQNIATYSQELAGDIDGYDVTAFAEGNKFETEAGRTFNQNWGSVSSDYTGKQYWYMYGVGGLFGGGNQPRYNSDFLNERENFFHKPLVNLNHFMTINEKTRLSSVLYWSGGSGGGTGT
;
A
#
# COMPACT_ATOMS: atom_id res chain seq x y z
N GLN A 1 11.90 -0.53 -19.33
CA GLN A 1 11.50 0.25 -20.52
C GLN A 1 10.26 1.08 -20.17
N LEU A 2 10.26 2.33 -20.51
CA LEU A 2 9.13 3.25 -20.34
C LEU A 2 8.65 3.72 -21.72
N GLN A 3 7.38 3.49 -22.02
CA GLN A 3 6.73 4.00 -23.21
C GLN A 3 5.63 4.98 -22.81
N ARG A 4 5.67 6.20 -23.32
CA ARG A 4 4.64 7.22 -23.12
C ARG A 4 3.60 7.16 -24.23
N GLY A 5 2.34 7.40 -23.89
CA GLY A 5 1.23 7.39 -24.83
C GLY A 5 0.65 5.99 -25.07
N LEU A 6 -0.11 5.83 -26.15
CA LEU A 6 -0.72 4.54 -26.50
C LEU A 6 0.36 3.47 -26.69
N SER A 7 0.15 2.31 -26.06
CA SER A 7 1.10 1.21 -26.14
C SER A 7 1.21 0.70 -27.58
N ALA A 8 2.45 0.36 -27.97
CA ALA A 8 2.68 -0.34 -29.23
C ALA A 8 2.01 -1.71 -29.23
N VAL A 9 1.70 -2.19 -30.40
CA VAL A 9 0.88 -3.37 -30.72
C VAL A 9 1.27 -4.68 -30.00
N ASN A 10 2.44 -4.73 -29.37
CA ASN A 10 2.98 -5.95 -28.73
C ASN A 10 2.72 -6.08 -27.23
N LEU A 11 1.97 -5.17 -26.63
CA LEU A 11 1.60 -5.25 -25.21
C LEU A 11 0.11 -5.60 -25.08
N ALA A 12 -0.17 -6.57 -24.23
CA ALA A 12 -1.50 -7.18 -24.10
C ALA A 12 -2.61 -6.24 -23.62
N THR A 13 -2.27 -5.08 -23.07
CA THR A 13 -3.23 -4.09 -22.55
C THR A 13 -2.86 -2.68 -23.01
N PRO A 14 -3.74 -2.02 -23.79
CA PRO A 14 -3.54 -0.62 -24.14
C PRO A 14 -3.69 0.27 -22.92
N SER A 15 -2.78 1.21 -22.74
CA SER A 15 -2.82 2.21 -21.67
C SER A 15 -2.68 3.61 -22.25
N ILE A 16 -3.63 4.50 -21.92
CA ILE A 16 -3.65 5.88 -22.40
C ILE A 16 -2.47 6.69 -21.82
N GLY A 17 -2.05 6.36 -20.59
CA GLY A 17 -0.95 7.06 -19.89
C GLY A 17 0.45 6.55 -20.25
N GLY A 18 0.54 5.42 -20.94
CA GLY A 18 1.80 4.75 -21.24
C GLY A 18 1.97 3.44 -20.47
N THR A 19 3.04 2.72 -20.76
CA THR A 19 3.39 1.45 -20.13
C THR A 19 4.81 1.48 -19.59
N MET A 20 5.01 0.87 -18.41
CA MET A 20 6.32 0.63 -17.82
C MET A 20 6.55 -0.87 -17.77
N ASN A 21 7.56 -1.36 -18.48
CA ASN A 21 7.98 -2.75 -18.41
C ASN A 21 9.22 -2.84 -17.49
N ILE A 22 9.08 -3.58 -16.39
CA ILE A 22 10.17 -3.85 -15.43
C ILE A 22 10.63 -5.28 -15.68
N ILE A 23 11.89 -5.41 -16.07
CA ILE A 23 12.53 -6.70 -16.28
C ILE A 23 13.51 -6.92 -15.12
N THR A 24 13.39 -8.03 -14.45
CA THR A 24 14.35 -8.49 -13.43
C THR A 24 15.12 -9.67 -14.00
N ASP A 25 16.43 -9.64 -13.88
CA ASP A 25 17.30 -10.74 -14.32
C ASP A 25 18.28 -11.06 -13.19
N PRO A 26 18.05 -12.15 -12.44
CA PRO A 26 18.96 -12.58 -11.38
C PRO A 26 20.38 -12.88 -11.87
N ALA A 27 20.53 -13.34 -13.13
CA ALA A 27 21.83 -13.67 -13.70
C ALA A 27 22.70 -12.45 -14.04
N ALA A 28 22.06 -11.27 -14.22
CA ALA A 28 22.77 -10.02 -14.47
C ALA A 28 23.31 -9.35 -13.20
N ASN A 29 22.92 -9.83 -12.03
CA ASN A 29 23.35 -9.26 -10.76
C ASN A 29 24.66 -9.87 -10.27
N GLU A 30 25.57 -9.02 -9.81
CA GLU A 30 26.76 -9.47 -9.10
C GLU A 30 26.41 -9.99 -7.70
N ARG A 31 27.28 -10.84 -7.15
CA ARG A 31 27.13 -11.32 -5.78
C ARG A 31 27.25 -10.17 -4.79
N GLY A 32 26.24 -10.02 -3.95
CA GLY A 32 26.25 -8.97 -2.94
C GLY A 32 24.92 -8.84 -2.23
N GLY A 33 24.93 -8.09 -1.14
CA GLY A 33 23.74 -7.80 -0.36
C GLY A 33 23.67 -6.34 0.02
N LYS A 34 22.46 -5.89 0.26
CA LYS A 34 22.17 -4.52 0.74
C LYS A 34 21.21 -4.60 1.91
N PHE A 35 21.58 -3.95 2.99
CA PHE A 35 20.71 -3.66 4.12
C PHE A 35 20.40 -2.18 4.14
N LYS A 36 19.13 -1.81 4.25
CA LYS A 36 18.69 -0.42 4.34
C LYS A 36 17.70 -0.29 5.48
N GLN A 37 17.95 0.68 6.35
CA GLN A 37 17.04 1.07 7.43
C GLN A 37 16.59 2.51 7.20
N GLU A 38 15.27 2.74 7.25
CA GLU A 38 14.63 4.04 7.09
C GLU A 38 13.76 4.29 8.32
N GLY A 39 13.84 5.49 8.88
CA GLY A 39 13.03 5.94 10.01
C GLY A 39 12.42 7.30 9.72
N GLY A 40 11.31 7.62 10.36
CA GLY A 40 10.61 8.89 10.16
C GLY A 40 9.59 9.18 11.25
N ALA A 41 8.87 10.26 11.09
CA ALA A 41 7.79 10.65 11.99
C ALA A 41 6.67 9.60 12.04
N GLY A 42 5.89 9.57 13.14
CA GLY A 42 4.82 8.59 13.33
C GLY A 42 5.34 7.17 13.50
N ASN A 43 6.47 7.00 14.20
CA ASN A 43 7.12 5.71 14.42
C ASN A 43 7.40 4.93 13.12
N PHE A 44 7.54 5.67 12.01
CA PHE A 44 7.81 5.04 10.72
C PHE A 44 9.15 4.32 10.76
N LEU A 45 9.11 3.04 10.45
CA LEU A 45 10.29 2.19 10.34
C LEU A 45 10.16 1.32 9.09
N LYS A 46 11.18 1.33 8.24
CA LYS A 46 11.25 0.45 7.09
C LYS A 46 12.61 -0.20 7.00
N THR A 47 12.62 -1.52 7.03
CA THR A 47 13.81 -2.34 6.89
C THR A 47 13.75 -3.04 5.55
N THR A 48 14.82 -2.93 4.77
CA THR A 48 14.97 -3.63 3.50
C THR A 48 16.22 -4.47 3.54
N PHE A 49 16.09 -5.73 3.23
CA PHE A 49 17.20 -6.65 2.98
C PHE A 49 17.13 -7.17 1.55
N ASN A 50 18.23 -7.07 0.83
CA ASN A 50 18.39 -7.63 -0.51
C ASN A 50 19.66 -8.45 -0.56
N TYR A 51 19.60 -9.58 -1.27
CA TYR A 51 20.79 -10.41 -1.53
C TYR A 51 20.72 -11.03 -2.91
N ASN A 52 21.86 -11.00 -3.61
CA ASN A 52 22.07 -11.64 -4.89
C ASN A 52 23.24 -12.60 -4.76
N THR A 53 23.09 -13.80 -5.26
CA THR A 53 24.16 -14.80 -5.20
C THR A 53 25.26 -14.57 -6.25
N GLY A 54 24.94 -13.78 -7.30
CA GLY A 54 25.67 -13.84 -8.55
C GLY A 54 25.50 -15.21 -9.23
N LEU A 55 26.24 -15.44 -10.28
CA LEU A 55 26.28 -16.73 -10.96
C LEU A 55 27.00 -17.78 -10.12
N MET A 56 26.40 -18.95 -10.01
CA MET A 56 26.87 -20.11 -9.25
C MET A 56 26.81 -21.39 -10.10
N MET A 57 27.40 -22.49 -9.62
CA MET A 57 27.36 -23.81 -10.25
C MET A 57 27.86 -23.80 -11.69
N GLY A 58 29.01 -23.13 -11.93
CA GLY A 58 29.58 -22.98 -13.26
C GLY A 58 28.69 -22.13 -14.17
N ASP A 59 28.27 -20.98 -13.63
CA ASP A 59 27.45 -19.96 -14.29
C ASP A 59 26.02 -20.41 -14.71
N LYS A 60 25.53 -21.48 -14.08
CA LYS A 60 24.23 -22.03 -14.42
C LYS A 60 23.08 -21.55 -13.53
N LEU A 61 23.36 -21.10 -12.32
CA LEU A 61 22.33 -20.72 -11.36
C LEU A 61 22.61 -19.33 -10.80
N ALA A 62 21.59 -18.49 -10.76
CA ALA A 62 21.61 -17.24 -10.01
C ALA A 62 20.32 -17.09 -9.20
N LEU A 63 20.44 -16.57 -7.98
CA LEU A 63 19.33 -16.30 -7.09
C LEU A 63 19.37 -14.84 -6.64
N SER A 64 18.20 -14.24 -6.55
CA SER A 64 18.01 -12.89 -5.99
C SER A 64 16.85 -12.91 -5.00
N GLY A 65 17.01 -12.24 -3.87
CA GLY A 65 15.98 -12.13 -2.87
C GLY A 65 15.89 -10.73 -2.28
N THR A 66 14.68 -10.26 -2.04
CA THR A 66 14.44 -9.02 -1.31
C THR A 66 13.32 -9.24 -0.29
N LEU A 67 13.55 -8.77 0.93
CA LEU A 67 12.57 -8.77 2.00
C LEU A 67 12.45 -7.35 2.56
N VAL A 68 11.23 -6.88 2.68
CA VAL A 68 10.93 -5.56 3.23
C VAL A 68 9.95 -5.70 4.38
N ARG A 69 10.23 -5.04 5.49
CA ARG A 69 9.31 -4.80 6.61
C ARG A 69 9.04 -3.32 6.70
N LYS A 70 7.78 -2.92 6.78
CA LYS A 70 7.35 -1.53 6.96
C LYS A 70 6.32 -1.45 8.07
N THR A 71 6.55 -0.55 9.03
CA THR A 71 5.60 -0.22 10.12
C THR A 71 5.55 1.28 10.31
N GLY A 72 4.49 1.77 10.93
CA GLY A 72 4.33 3.17 11.32
C GLY A 72 2.92 3.46 11.82
N ASP A 73 2.77 4.48 12.64
CA ASP A 73 1.47 4.85 13.22
C ASP A 73 0.68 5.82 12.32
N GLY A 74 1.38 6.46 11.36
CA GLY A 74 0.80 7.52 10.54
C GLY A 74 0.78 8.87 11.27
N ILE A 75 0.28 9.90 10.58
CA ILE A 75 0.10 11.25 11.11
C ILE A 75 -1.32 11.43 11.64
N ILE A 76 -2.29 10.87 10.95
CA ILE A 76 -3.69 10.86 11.34
C ILE A 76 -3.93 9.67 12.27
N ASP A 77 -4.75 9.85 13.30
CA ASP A 77 -5.08 8.80 14.26
C ASP A 77 -5.58 7.55 13.55
N ALA A 78 -5.11 6.39 14.00
CA ALA A 78 -5.44 5.07 13.47
C ALA A 78 -5.14 4.86 11.96
N THR A 79 -4.21 5.63 11.39
CA THR A 79 -3.70 5.38 10.02
C THR A 79 -2.37 4.62 10.00
N TRP A 80 -2.19 3.75 10.95
CA TRP A 80 -1.03 2.87 11.07
C TRP A 80 -0.86 1.96 9.84
N THR A 81 0.36 1.52 9.60
CA THR A 81 0.70 0.56 8.57
C THR A 81 1.53 -0.59 9.15
N ASP A 82 1.22 -1.79 8.70
CA ASP A 82 1.93 -3.03 8.99
C ASP A 82 2.04 -3.81 7.68
N ALA A 83 3.23 -3.83 7.10
CA ALA A 83 3.41 -4.39 5.79
C ALA A 83 4.71 -5.19 5.67
N TRP A 84 4.64 -6.24 4.88
CA TRP A 84 5.77 -6.95 4.34
C TRP A 84 5.75 -6.88 2.82
N ALA A 85 6.92 -6.98 2.21
CA ALA A 85 7.02 -7.28 0.80
C ALA A 85 8.18 -8.25 0.60
N TYR A 86 8.01 -9.18 -0.33
CA TYR A 86 9.04 -10.13 -0.69
C TYR A 86 9.14 -10.28 -2.21
N TYR A 87 10.36 -10.53 -2.63
CA TYR A 87 10.71 -10.92 -3.98
C TYR A 87 11.73 -12.05 -3.90
N LEU A 88 11.49 -13.08 -4.67
CA LEU A 88 12.44 -14.16 -4.95
C LEU A 88 12.55 -14.32 -6.45
N GLY A 89 13.74 -14.34 -6.97
CA GLY A 89 14.02 -14.57 -8.37
C GLY A 89 15.13 -15.61 -8.52
N SER A 90 14.99 -16.49 -9.49
CA SER A 90 16.04 -17.43 -9.89
C SER A 90 16.16 -17.49 -11.40
N SER A 91 17.37 -17.70 -11.89
CA SER A 91 17.67 -18.03 -13.27
C SER A 91 18.51 -19.30 -13.28
N PHE A 92 18.07 -20.31 -14.01
CA PHE A 92 18.73 -21.60 -14.12
C PHE A 92 18.94 -22.00 -15.56
N GLN A 93 20.20 -22.06 -15.99
CA GLN A 93 20.62 -22.55 -17.29
C GLN A 93 20.82 -24.07 -17.21
N LEU A 94 19.83 -24.83 -17.64
CA LEU A 94 19.88 -26.30 -17.62
C LEU A 94 20.98 -26.82 -18.57
N ASN A 95 20.99 -26.28 -19.80
CA ASN A 95 21.97 -26.56 -20.85
C ASN A 95 21.99 -25.39 -21.85
N GLU A 96 22.75 -25.47 -22.93
CA GLU A 96 22.87 -24.41 -23.92
C GLU A 96 21.55 -23.97 -24.55
N ASN A 97 20.57 -24.88 -24.59
CA ASN A 97 19.30 -24.68 -25.27
C ASN A 97 18.14 -24.32 -24.33
N HIS A 98 18.27 -24.55 -23.01
CA HIS A 98 17.17 -24.41 -22.06
C HIS A 98 17.55 -23.57 -20.86
N ARG A 99 16.81 -22.47 -20.65
CA ARG A 99 16.88 -21.61 -19.46
C ARG A 99 15.52 -21.51 -18.80
N PHE A 100 15.51 -21.61 -17.50
CA PHE A 100 14.33 -21.43 -16.65
C PHE A 100 14.52 -20.23 -15.75
N GLU A 101 13.45 -19.46 -15.53
CA GLU A 101 13.42 -18.39 -14.56
C GLU A 101 12.17 -18.54 -13.70
N LEU A 102 12.34 -18.52 -12.40
CA LEU A 102 11.24 -18.56 -11.44
C LEU A 102 11.23 -17.29 -10.63
N TYR A 103 10.08 -16.66 -10.56
CA TYR A 103 9.85 -15.46 -9.79
C TYR A 103 8.67 -15.65 -8.84
N ALA A 104 8.82 -15.19 -7.59
CA ALA A 104 7.76 -15.11 -6.63
C ALA A 104 7.77 -13.73 -5.97
N ILE A 105 6.64 -13.05 -6.00
CA ILE A 105 6.46 -11.74 -5.39
C ILE A 105 5.19 -11.70 -4.56
N GLY A 106 5.20 -10.89 -3.52
CA GLY A 106 4.01 -10.60 -2.74
C GLY A 106 4.24 -9.46 -1.76
N ALA A 107 3.16 -8.83 -1.37
CA ALA A 107 3.18 -7.71 -0.45
C ALA A 107 1.99 -7.78 0.51
N PRO A 108 2.03 -8.70 1.51
CA PRO A 108 1.00 -8.72 2.54
C PRO A 108 1.06 -7.44 3.35
N GLN A 109 -0.09 -6.79 3.48
CA GLN A 109 -0.19 -5.54 4.23
C GLN A 109 -1.52 -5.42 4.96
N ARG A 110 -1.49 -4.66 6.04
CA ARG A 110 -2.63 -4.21 6.81
C ARG A 110 -2.42 -2.75 7.19
N HIS A 111 -3.45 -1.95 7.12
CA HIS A 111 -3.37 -0.53 7.47
C HIS A 111 -4.72 0.04 7.86
N GLY A 112 -4.70 1.04 8.72
CA GLY A 112 -5.85 1.89 8.98
C GLY A 112 -5.97 2.99 7.93
N GLN A 113 -7.18 3.48 7.72
CA GLN A 113 -7.50 4.45 6.69
C GLN A 113 -8.28 5.64 7.25
N ASN A 114 -8.17 6.79 6.58
CA ASN A 114 -9.04 7.95 6.71
C ASN A 114 -9.55 8.31 5.31
N LEU A 115 -10.79 7.94 4.99
CA LEU A 115 -11.29 7.96 3.62
C LEU A 115 -12.20 9.15 3.30
N TYR A 116 -12.72 9.84 4.30
CA TYR A 116 -13.71 10.88 4.07
C TYR A 116 -13.10 12.27 4.09
N LYS A 117 -13.62 13.10 3.20
CA LYS A 117 -13.33 14.54 3.22
C LYS A 117 -14.00 15.17 4.43
N GLN A 118 -13.26 16.00 5.15
CA GLN A 118 -13.76 16.81 6.26
C GLN A 118 -13.64 18.28 5.91
N ASN A 119 -14.50 19.10 6.55
CA ASN A 119 -14.28 20.53 6.53
C ASN A 119 -13.01 20.88 7.30
N ILE A 120 -12.24 21.85 6.83
CA ILE A 120 -10.99 22.26 7.45
C ILE A 120 -11.18 22.69 8.92
N ALA A 121 -12.33 23.30 9.25
CA ALA A 121 -12.65 23.69 10.62
C ALA A 121 -12.77 22.51 11.60
N THR A 122 -12.93 21.30 11.11
CA THR A 122 -12.83 20.09 11.93
C THR A 122 -11.42 19.90 12.47
N TYR A 123 -10.42 20.25 11.67
CA TYR A 123 -9.01 20.11 12.02
C TYR A 123 -8.41 21.35 12.67
N SER A 124 -8.82 22.54 12.20
CA SER A 124 -8.33 23.82 12.67
C SER A 124 -9.28 24.94 12.28
N GLN A 125 -9.85 25.60 13.29
CA GLN A 125 -10.69 26.79 13.11
C GLN A 125 -9.86 28.00 12.67
N GLU A 126 -8.63 28.13 13.18
CA GLU A 126 -7.68 29.15 12.78
C GLU A 126 -7.44 29.13 11.27
N LEU A 127 -7.05 27.96 10.73
CA LEU A 127 -6.86 27.79 9.29
C LEU A 127 -8.14 27.98 8.48
N ALA A 128 -9.29 27.61 9.03
CA ALA A 128 -10.56 27.85 8.39
C ALA A 128 -10.89 29.35 8.28
N GLY A 129 -10.62 30.11 9.35
CA GLY A 129 -10.82 31.56 9.39
C GLY A 129 -9.93 32.34 8.44
N ASP A 130 -8.75 31.80 8.09
CA ASP A 130 -7.83 32.40 7.12
C ASP A 130 -8.27 32.22 5.65
N ILE A 131 -9.32 31.42 5.40
CA ILE A 131 -9.84 31.21 4.06
C ILE A 131 -10.83 32.33 3.72
N ASP A 132 -10.56 33.06 2.64
CA ASP A 132 -11.45 34.10 2.13
C ASP A 132 -12.87 33.57 1.89
N GLY A 133 -13.84 34.22 2.53
CA GLY A 133 -15.25 33.87 2.40
C GLY A 133 -15.72 32.66 3.23
N TYR A 134 -14.87 32.15 4.13
CA TYR A 134 -15.33 31.11 5.06
C TYR A 134 -16.30 31.72 6.10
N ASP A 135 -17.41 31.01 6.33
CA ASP A 135 -18.41 31.42 7.33
C ASP A 135 -17.98 31.03 8.74
N VAL A 136 -17.34 31.98 9.42
CA VAL A 136 -16.86 31.80 10.80
C VAL A 136 -17.99 31.70 11.84
N THR A 137 -19.26 32.00 11.49
CA THR A 137 -20.38 31.77 12.39
C THR A 137 -20.61 30.30 12.67
N ALA A 138 -20.03 29.41 11.83
CA ALA A 138 -20.01 27.97 12.05
C ALA A 138 -19.24 27.56 13.33
N PHE A 139 -18.43 28.46 13.91
CA PHE A 139 -17.69 28.26 15.16
C PHE A 139 -18.46 28.70 16.41
N ALA A 140 -19.59 29.39 16.24
CA ALA A 140 -20.39 29.86 17.36
C ALA A 140 -20.97 28.70 18.19
N GLU A 141 -21.29 29.00 19.45
CA GLU A 141 -21.87 28.03 20.39
C GLU A 141 -23.09 27.33 19.78
N GLY A 142 -23.15 26.00 19.91
CA GLY A 142 -24.21 25.17 19.37
C GLY A 142 -24.09 24.87 17.88
N ASN A 143 -23.13 25.44 17.18
CA ASN A 143 -22.94 25.19 15.74
C ASN A 143 -22.02 23.99 15.46
N LYS A 144 -22.05 23.55 14.21
CA LYS A 144 -21.42 22.31 13.75
C LYS A 144 -19.90 22.23 14.06
N PHE A 145 -19.20 23.33 14.03
CA PHE A 145 -17.76 23.42 14.26
C PHE A 145 -17.40 24.19 15.52
N GLU A 146 -18.30 24.28 16.49
CA GLU A 146 -18.02 24.87 17.80
C GLU A 146 -16.76 24.26 18.44
N THR A 147 -16.58 22.94 18.26
CA THR A 147 -15.43 22.22 18.82
C THR A 147 -14.52 21.74 17.70
N GLU A 148 -13.25 22.16 17.80
CA GLU A 148 -12.19 21.69 16.93
C GLU A 148 -11.77 20.27 17.32
N ALA A 149 -11.66 19.38 16.33
CA ALA A 149 -11.26 17.99 16.55
C ALA A 149 -9.73 17.79 16.55
N GLY A 150 -9.01 18.76 16.00
CA GLY A 150 -7.57 18.74 15.92
C GLY A 150 -7.01 18.03 14.69
N ARG A 151 -5.72 18.27 14.48
CA ARG A 151 -5.02 17.93 13.23
C ARG A 151 -4.90 16.44 12.94
N THR A 152 -4.96 15.60 13.97
CA THR A 152 -4.81 14.14 13.83
C THR A 152 -6.15 13.41 13.73
N PHE A 153 -7.25 14.15 13.71
CA PHE A 153 -8.59 13.58 13.70
C PHE A 153 -8.84 12.61 12.56
N ASN A 154 -9.36 11.44 12.92
CA ASN A 154 -9.87 10.45 11.99
C ASN A 154 -11.32 10.12 12.35
N GLN A 155 -12.25 10.49 11.48
CA GLN A 155 -13.68 10.26 11.76
C GLN A 155 -14.06 8.77 11.75
N ASN A 156 -13.23 7.92 11.15
CA ASN A 156 -13.47 6.48 11.07
C ASN A 156 -12.96 5.71 12.30
N TRP A 157 -12.39 6.42 13.25
CA TRP A 157 -11.82 5.82 14.45
C TRP A 157 -12.34 6.49 15.71
N GLY A 158 -12.85 5.68 16.64
CA GLY A 158 -13.20 6.08 17.98
C GLY A 158 -12.12 5.63 18.97
N SER A 159 -11.71 6.53 19.88
CA SER A 159 -10.87 6.15 20.99
C SER A 159 -11.68 5.32 21.98
N VAL A 160 -11.15 4.20 22.45
CA VAL A 160 -11.75 3.39 23.53
C VAL A 160 -11.36 3.88 24.92
N SER A 161 -10.55 4.95 25.00
CA SER A 161 -10.12 5.50 26.29
C SER A 161 -11.17 6.45 26.85
N SER A 162 -11.68 6.14 28.05
CA SER A 162 -12.56 7.02 28.82
C SER A 162 -11.87 8.32 29.30
N ASP A 163 -10.52 8.35 29.27
CA ASP A 163 -9.72 9.46 29.72
C ASP A 163 -9.50 10.50 28.61
N TYR A 164 -10.00 10.24 27.41
CA TYR A 164 -9.93 11.17 26.32
C TYR A 164 -10.90 12.34 26.56
N THR A 165 -10.36 13.50 26.84
CA THR A 165 -11.15 14.71 27.14
C THR A 165 -11.48 15.56 25.92
N GLY A 166 -11.01 15.16 24.72
CA GLY A 166 -11.28 15.87 23.47
C GLY A 166 -12.76 15.74 23.09
N LYS A 167 -13.41 16.87 22.86
CA LYS A 167 -14.79 16.94 22.40
C LYS A 167 -14.84 16.76 20.88
N GLN A 168 -14.63 15.56 20.40
CA GLN A 168 -14.76 15.25 18.99
C GLN A 168 -16.11 14.59 18.77
N TYR A 169 -16.86 15.12 17.83
CA TYR A 169 -18.14 14.59 17.44
C TYR A 169 -18.01 13.93 16.08
N TRP A 170 -18.47 12.73 16.02
CA TRP A 170 -18.60 12.00 14.78
C TRP A 170 -20.08 12.00 14.32
N TYR A 171 -20.31 12.37 13.08
CA TYR A 171 -21.63 12.33 12.50
C TYR A 171 -21.86 10.96 11.88
N MET A 172 -22.68 10.16 12.53
CA MET A 172 -23.13 8.90 11.96
C MET A 172 -24.08 9.20 10.81
N TYR A 173 -23.61 9.01 9.61
CA TYR A 173 -24.47 9.01 8.42
C TYR A 173 -25.52 7.92 8.64
N GLY A 174 -26.71 8.42 8.94
CA GLY A 174 -27.72 7.53 9.31
C GLY A 174 -28.13 6.72 8.08
N VAL A 175 -28.15 5.59 8.23
CA VAL A 175 -29.33 4.91 8.41
C VAL A 175 -30.28 5.83 9.18
N GLY A 176 -29.85 6.95 9.32
CA GLY A 176 -29.99 8.10 10.14
C GLY A 176 -31.26 8.76 10.15
N GLY A 177 -31.96 8.87 9.21
CA GLY A 177 -33.31 9.38 9.33
C GLY A 177 -34.25 8.42 10.08
N LEU A 178 -33.99 7.12 9.98
CA LEU A 178 -34.80 6.08 10.62
C LEU A 178 -34.29 5.62 12.00
N PHE A 179 -33.00 5.79 12.29
CA PHE A 179 -32.36 5.25 13.51
C PHE A 179 -31.61 6.32 14.32
N GLY A 180 -31.96 7.59 14.15
CA GLY A 180 -31.46 8.63 15.02
C GLY A 180 -29.98 8.95 14.82
N GLY A 181 -29.55 9.16 13.58
CA GLY A 181 -28.21 9.69 13.31
C GLY A 181 -27.97 11.00 14.05
N GLY A 182 -26.75 11.30 14.37
CA GLY A 182 -26.35 12.50 15.07
C GLY A 182 -24.88 12.48 15.42
N ASN A 183 -24.42 13.56 16.03
CA ASN A 183 -23.07 13.65 16.53
C ASN A 183 -22.87 12.68 17.70
N GLN A 184 -21.84 11.87 17.62
CA GLN A 184 -21.44 10.94 18.67
C GLN A 184 -20.11 11.36 19.26
N PRO A 185 -19.87 11.19 20.59
CA PRO A 185 -18.56 11.37 21.16
C PRO A 185 -17.54 10.43 20.50
N ARG A 186 -16.35 10.92 20.22
CA ARG A 186 -15.26 10.14 19.61
C ARG A 186 -14.91 8.87 20.39
N TYR A 187 -15.05 8.89 21.69
CA TYR A 187 -14.74 7.77 22.58
C TYR A 187 -15.97 6.95 22.96
N ASN A 188 -17.04 7.02 22.18
CA ASN A 188 -18.19 6.13 22.41
C ASN A 188 -17.73 4.68 22.33
N SER A 189 -18.03 3.90 23.39
CA SER A 189 -17.65 2.49 23.48
C SER A 189 -18.26 1.60 22.38
N ASP A 190 -19.36 2.08 21.79
CA ASP A 190 -20.03 1.40 20.68
C ASP A 190 -19.40 1.71 19.31
N PHE A 191 -18.39 2.61 19.27
CA PHE A 191 -17.70 2.97 18.06
C PHE A 191 -16.44 2.12 17.85
N LEU A 192 -16.46 1.33 16.80
CA LEU A 192 -15.31 0.53 16.37
C LEU A 192 -14.53 1.24 15.25
N ASN A 193 -13.28 0.85 15.06
CA ASN A 193 -12.52 1.28 13.89
C ASN A 193 -13.13 0.68 12.62
N GLU A 194 -13.77 1.53 11.83
CA GLU A 194 -14.53 1.12 10.65
C GLU A 194 -13.70 1.05 9.38
N ARG A 195 -12.43 1.44 9.42
CA ARG A 195 -11.63 1.57 8.19
C ARG A 195 -10.24 0.97 8.35
N GLU A 196 -10.21 -0.31 8.52
CA GLU A 196 -9.00 -1.10 8.31
C GLU A 196 -9.08 -1.85 6.99
N ASN A 197 -7.94 -2.01 6.35
CA ASN A 197 -7.83 -2.81 5.13
C ASN A 197 -6.61 -3.72 5.23
N PHE A 198 -6.76 -4.95 4.77
CA PHE A 198 -5.65 -5.88 4.63
C PHE A 198 -5.76 -6.66 3.34
N PHE A 199 -4.62 -6.94 2.73
CA PHE A 199 -4.59 -7.82 1.57
C PHE A 199 -3.22 -8.45 1.35
N HIS A 200 -3.25 -9.58 0.65
CA HIS A 200 -2.09 -10.23 0.09
C HIS A 200 -2.43 -10.77 -1.30
N LYS A 201 -1.65 -10.35 -2.29
CA LYS A 201 -1.82 -10.76 -3.69
C LYS A 201 -0.49 -11.33 -4.21
N PRO A 202 -0.18 -12.60 -3.89
CA PRO A 202 1.03 -13.25 -4.38
C PRO A 202 0.93 -13.55 -5.87
N LEU A 203 2.09 -13.49 -6.53
CA LEU A 203 2.28 -13.93 -7.90
C LEU A 203 3.52 -14.83 -7.96
N VAL A 204 3.38 -15.97 -8.61
CA VAL A 204 4.49 -16.87 -8.96
C VAL A 204 4.50 -17.01 -10.48
N ASN A 205 5.66 -16.86 -11.08
CA ASN A 205 5.85 -16.89 -12.51
C ASN A 205 7.03 -17.81 -12.85
N LEU A 206 6.83 -18.75 -13.75
CA LEU A 206 7.86 -19.60 -14.31
C LEU A 206 7.97 -19.34 -15.82
N ASN A 207 9.14 -18.85 -16.23
CA ASN A 207 9.49 -18.67 -17.63
C ASN A 207 10.42 -19.81 -18.07
N HIS A 208 10.18 -20.31 -19.25
CA HIS A 208 11.07 -21.24 -19.94
C HIS A 208 11.46 -20.67 -21.28
N PHE A 209 12.75 -20.56 -21.53
CA PHE A 209 13.31 -20.13 -22.81
C PHE A 209 14.03 -21.32 -23.43
N MET A 210 13.68 -21.61 -24.67
CA MET A 210 14.25 -22.71 -25.44
C MET A 210 14.77 -22.22 -26.79
N THR A 211 16.01 -22.53 -27.09
CA THR A 211 16.58 -22.33 -28.41
C THR A 211 16.48 -23.65 -29.18
N ILE A 212 15.58 -23.69 -30.16
CA ILE A 212 15.35 -24.90 -30.99
C ILE A 212 16.44 -25.02 -32.04
N ASN A 213 16.79 -23.91 -32.68
CA ASN A 213 17.87 -23.79 -33.64
C ASN A 213 18.27 -22.30 -33.77
N GLU A 214 19.22 -22.00 -34.65
CA GLU A 214 19.74 -20.62 -34.82
C GLU A 214 18.67 -19.60 -35.22
N LYS A 215 17.57 -20.05 -35.81
CA LYS A 215 16.48 -19.17 -36.34
C LYS A 215 15.21 -19.22 -35.49
N THR A 216 15.10 -20.19 -34.56
CA THR A 216 13.85 -20.45 -33.85
C THR A 216 14.07 -20.50 -32.35
N ARG A 217 13.35 -19.66 -31.63
CA ARG A 217 13.31 -19.65 -30.16
C ARG A 217 11.88 -19.77 -29.69
N LEU A 218 11.68 -20.50 -28.60
CA LEU A 218 10.40 -20.63 -27.92
C LEU A 218 10.49 -20.02 -26.53
N SER A 219 9.51 -19.20 -26.17
CA SER A 219 9.33 -18.69 -24.82
C SER A 219 7.99 -19.13 -24.28
N SER A 220 8.00 -19.81 -23.15
CA SER A 220 6.80 -20.27 -22.46
C SER A 220 6.70 -19.62 -21.10
N VAL A 221 5.51 -19.19 -20.72
CA VAL A 221 5.25 -18.54 -19.43
C VAL A 221 4.10 -19.28 -18.75
N LEU A 222 4.35 -19.73 -17.53
CA LEU A 222 3.33 -20.23 -16.63
C LEU A 222 3.31 -19.32 -15.40
N TYR A 223 2.14 -18.84 -15.01
CA TYR A 223 2.01 -18.05 -13.81
C TYR A 223 0.80 -18.49 -12.97
N TRP A 224 0.93 -18.29 -11.69
CA TRP A 224 -0.13 -18.41 -10.72
C TRP A 224 -0.24 -17.11 -9.93
N SER A 225 -1.46 -16.62 -9.75
CA SER A 225 -1.74 -15.50 -8.88
C SER A 225 -2.85 -15.83 -7.91
N GLY A 226 -2.69 -15.44 -6.67
CA GLY A 226 -3.68 -15.58 -5.62
C GLY A 226 -4.11 -14.22 -5.08
N GLY A 227 -5.16 -14.21 -4.28
CA GLY A 227 -5.59 -13.02 -3.58
C GLY A 227 -6.37 -13.37 -2.34
N SER A 228 -6.01 -12.74 -1.24
CA SER A 228 -6.79 -12.72 -0.02
C SER A 228 -6.80 -11.30 0.51
N GLY A 229 -7.89 -10.90 1.11
CA GLY A 229 -8.00 -9.58 1.69
C GLY A 229 -9.38 -9.32 2.23
N GLY A 230 -9.47 -8.24 2.95
CA GLY A 230 -10.70 -7.78 3.57
C GLY A 230 -10.47 -6.46 4.28
N GLY A 231 -11.45 -6.04 5.01
CA GLY A 231 -11.37 -4.84 5.81
C GLY A 231 -12.58 -4.70 6.69
N THR A 232 -12.52 -3.74 7.58
CA THR A 232 -13.68 -3.25 8.29
C THR A 232 -14.33 -2.14 7.47
N GLY A 233 -15.63 -2.03 7.53
CA GLY A 233 -16.37 -1.00 6.81
C GLY A 233 -17.87 -1.19 7.01
N THR A 234 -18.59 -0.11 6.90
CA THR A 234 -20.06 -0.05 6.86
C THR A 234 -20.54 -0.02 5.43
#